data_bbe7d2f32f53b04c6709694de1ec8288
#
_entry.id   bbe7d2f32f53b04c6709694de1ec8288
#
_cell.length_a   1.000
_cell.length_b   1.000
_cell.length_c   1.000
_cell.angle_alpha   90.00
_cell.angle_beta   90.00
_cell.angle_gamma   90.00
#
_symmetry.space_group_name_H-M   'P 1'
#
loop_
_entity.id
_entity.type
_entity.pdbx_description
1 polymer ?
#
loop_
_entity_poly.entity_id
_entity_poly.type
_entity_poly.pdbx_seq_one_letter_code
_entity_poly.pdbx_strand_id
1 'polypeptide(L)'
;MPNKQHSTTITLPRGTLDLTYQTNSATAKDGTKPSNHYQLEDLLGFAQRINPKRAFLFVSKVLGRHIPVAPGTMRHAFTDLANLVPDDLPEPILVIGMAETAVGLSAGVHQALQTRYPNALLLNSTRHAQHDGNHDKNSHSLLTTFSEDHSHASQHLIYQSADKVTQAQLLASKTLIM
;
A
#
# COMPACT_ATOMS: atom_id res chain seq x y z
N MET A 1 -10.21 -22.97 -5.28
CA MET A 1 -11.68 -22.85 -5.06
C MET A 1 -12.12 -21.52 -5.65
N PRO A 2 -13.32 -21.39 -6.22
CA PRO A 2 -13.75 -20.11 -6.78
C PRO A 2 -13.88 -19.07 -5.65
N ASN A 3 -13.40 -17.85 -5.93
CA ASN A 3 -13.59 -16.71 -5.04
C ASN A 3 -15.07 -16.52 -4.79
N LYS A 4 -15.46 -16.45 -3.53
CA LYS A 4 -16.86 -16.21 -3.18
C LYS A 4 -17.12 -14.70 -3.20
N GLN A 5 -18.05 -14.29 -4.05
CA GLN A 5 -18.50 -12.91 -4.12
C GLN A 5 -19.59 -12.66 -3.07
N HIS A 6 -19.48 -11.55 -2.38
CA HIS A 6 -20.43 -11.08 -1.37
C HIS A 6 -20.91 -9.70 -1.76
N SER A 7 -22.18 -9.40 -1.41
CA SER A 7 -22.73 -8.05 -1.55
C SER A 7 -23.40 -7.65 -0.23
N THR A 8 -23.21 -6.42 0.16
CA THR A 8 -23.84 -5.85 1.35
C THR A 8 -24.19 -4.38 1.09
N THR A 9 -25.30 -3.95 1.68
CA THR A 9 -25.75 -2.55 1.64
C THR A 9 -25.50 -1.91 3.01
N ILE A 10 -24.79 -0.81 3.01
CA ILE A 10 -24.44 -0.06 4.22
C ILE A 10 -25.24 1.22 4.23
N THR A 11 -26.06 1.40 5.25
CA THR A 11 -26.83 2.62 5.42
C THR A 11 -25.98 3.70 6.08
N LEU A 12 -25.88 4.84 5.41
CA LEU A 12 -25.21 6.04 5.90
C LEU A 12 -26.25 7.14 6.16
N PRO A 13 -25.94 8.17 6.95
CA PRO A 13 -26.91 9.25 7.27
C PRO A 13 -27.53 9.97 6.06
N ARG A 14 -26.88 9.95 4.91
CA ARG A 14 -27.32 10.65 3.70
C ARG A 14 -27.51 9.75 2.49
N GLY A 15 -27.61 8.44 2.67
CA GLY A 15 -27.80 7.50 1.57
C GLY A 15 -27.28 6.11 1.90
N THR A 16 -27.24 5.29 0.89
CA THR A 16 -26.76 3.90 0.99
C THR A 16 -25.50 3.71 0.16
N LEU A 17 -24.64 2.81 0.61
CA LEU A 17 -23.48 2.33 -0.11
C LEU A 17 -23.66 0.84 -0.37
N ASP A 18 -23.80 0.46 -1.64
CA ASP A 18 -23.79 -0.93 -2.05
C ASP A 18 -22.36 -1.37 -2.30
N LEU A 19 -21.92 -2.37 -1.55
CA LEU A 19 -20.57 -2.87 -1.60
C LEU A 19 -20.55 -4.31 -2.08
N THR A 20 -19.77 -4.56 -3.13
CA THR A 20 -19.48 -5.91 -3.60
C THR A 20 -18.00 -6.21 -3.36
N TYR A 21 -17.71 -7.33 -2.72
CA TYR A 21 -16.34 -7.75 -2.42
C TYR A 21 -16.16 -9.25 -2.60
N GLN A 22 -14.92 -9.68 -2.72
CA GLN A 22 -14.56 -11.08 -2.83
C GLN A 22 -13.75 -11.48 -1.61
N THR A 23 -14.06 -12.65 -1.06
CA THR A 23 -13.23 -13.29 -0.05
C THR A 23 -12.37 -14.35 -0.71
N ASN A 24 -11.04 -14.19 -0.58
CA ASN A 24 -10.11 -15.24 -0.97
C ASN A 24 -9.99 -16.22 0.18
N SER A 25 -10.35 -17.46 -0.05
CA SER A 25 -9.94 -18.57 0.82
C SER A 25 -8.51 -19.00 0.46
N ALA A 26 -7.55 -18.07 0.58
CA ALA A 26 -6.16 -18.42 0.41
C ALA A 26 -5.76 -19.34 1.57
N THR A 27 -5.71 -20.62 1.29
CA THR A 27 -4.96 -21.59 2.09
C THR A 27 -3.49 -21.38 1.73
N ALA A 28 -2.64 -21.15 2.72
CA ALA A 28 -1.21 -21.19 2.50
C ALA A 28 -0.84 -22.54 1.82
N LYS A 29 0.23 -22.56 1.01
CA LYS A 29 0.67 -23.75 0.27
C LYS A 29 0.93 -24.96 1.17
N ASP A 30 1.15 -24.74 2.46
CA ASP A 30 1.33 -25.77 3.49
C ASP A 30 0.02 -26.30 4.12
N GLY A 31 -1.14 -25.84 3.64
CA GLY A 31 -2.44 -26.22 4.20
C GLY A 31 -2.82 -25.48 5.49
N THR A 32 -1.99 -24.60 6.00
CA THR A 32 -2.34 -23.77 7.15
C THR A 32 -3.34 -22.70 6.74
N LYS A 33 -4.42 -22.55 7.51
CA LYS A 33 -5.30 -21.40 7.33
C LYS A 33 -4.53 -20.15 7.78
N PRO A 34 -4.70 -19.00 7.08
CA PRO A 34 -4.18 -17.74 7.60
C PRO A 34 -4.62 -17.58 9.05
N SER A 35 -3.70 -17.22 9.91
CA SER A 35 -3.93 -17.13 11.36
C SER A 35 -5.02 -16.14 11.74
N ASN A 36 -5.38 -15.22 10.83
CA ASN A 36 -6.40 -14.22 11.04
C ASN A 36 -7.43 -14.28 9.91
N HIS A 37 -8.64 -14.74 10.23
CA HIS A 37 -9.80 -14.59 9.35
C HIS A 37 -10.40 -13.20 9.58
N TYR A 38 -9.95 -12.22 8.83
CA TYR A 38 -10.58 -10.91 8.83
C TYR A 38 -11.98 -10.98 8.20
N GLN A 39 -12.95 -10.46 8.91
CA GLN A 39 -14.22 -10.07 8.31
C GLN A 39 -14.08 -8.64 7.76
N LEU A 40 -14.94 -8.25 6.84
CA LEU A 40 -14.92 -6.91 6.26
C LEU A 40 -14.98 -5.83 7.33
N GLU A 41 -15.83 -6.05 8.34
CA GLU A 41 -16.07 -5.14 9.45
C GLU A 41 -14.86 -4.99 10.38
N ASP A 42 -13.94 -5.97 10.41
CA ASP A 42 -12.69 -5.89 11.17
C ASP A 42 -11.67 -4.99 10.48
N LEU A 43 -11.70 -4.94 9.15
CA LEU A 43 -10.73 -4.21 8.33
C LEU A 43 -11.17 -2.78 8.04
N LEU A 44 -12.46 -2.57 7.77
CA LEU A 44 -12.97 -1.33 7.22
C LEU A 44 -14.16 -0.79 8.01
N GLY A 45 -14.18 0.52 8.13
CA GLY A 45 -15.35 1.32 8.45
C GLY A 45 -15.69 2.23 7.27
N PHE A 46 -16.89 2.80 7.31
CA PHE A 46 -17.39 3.68 6.26
C PHE A 46 -17.77 5.02 6.87
N ALA A 47 -17.24 6.09 6.31
CA ALA A 47 -17.56 7.45 6.71
C ALA A 47 -18.16 8.21 5.55
N GLN A 48 -19.08 9.10 5.86
CA GLN A 48 -19.69 9.98 4.88
C GLN A 48 -18.92 11.31 4.82
N ARG A 49 -18.81 11.87 3.64
CA ARG A 49 -18.21 13.18 3.40
C ARG A 49 -19.26 14.18 2.92
N ILE A 50 -19.08 15.43 3.29
CA ILE A 50 -19.79 16.57 2.68
C ILE A 50 -18.98 17.01 1.45
N ASN A 51 -18.91 16.14 0.44
CA ASN A 51 -18.20 16.42 -0.81
C ASN A 51 -18.95 15.74 -1.96
N PRO A 52 -19.49 16.51 -2.93
CA PRO A 52 -20.27 15.94 -4.04
C PRO A 52 -19.48 15.00 -4.94
N LYS A 53 -18.14 15.17 -5.02
CA LYS A 53 -17.27 14.31 -5.83
C LYS A 53 -16.84 13.04 -5.10
N ARG A 54 -16.92 13.00 -3.76
CA ARG A 54 -16.50 11.88 -2.92
C ARG A 54 -17.44 11.76 -1.72
N ALA A 55 -18.59 11.17 -1.93
CA ALA A 55 -19.66 11.10 -0.94
C ALA A 55 -19.32 10.24 0.28
N PHE A 56 -18.40 9.30 0.15
CA PHE A 56 -17.99 8.38 1.23
C PHE A 56 -16.47 8.22 1.29
N LEU A 57 -16.01 7.60 2.37
CA LEU A 57 -14.61 7.26 2.63
C LEU A 57 -14.55 5.88 3.25
N PHE A 58 -13.67 5.03 2.75
CA PHE A 58 -13.23 3.83 3.45
C PHE A 58 -12.26 4.22 4.57
N VAL A 59 -12.56 3.78 5.78
CA VAL A 59 -11.72 4.03 6.96
C VAL A 59 -11.10 2.71 7.38
N SER A 60 -9.78 2.60 7.27
CA SER A 60 -9.09 1.41 7.76
C SER A 60 -9.13 1.36 9.28
N LYS A 61 -9.47 0.19 9.81
CA LYS A 61 -9.46 -0.13 11.24
C LYS A 61 -8.15 -0.78 11.71
N VAL A 62 -7.21 -1.00 10.79
CA VAL A 62 -5.94 -1.71 11.09
C VAL A 62 -4.69 -0.88 10.77
N LEU A 63 -4.81 0.28 10.09
CA LEU A 63 -3.67 1.07 9.66
C LEU A 63 -3.39 2.32 10.51
N GLY A 64 -4.21 2.63 11.50
CA GLY A 64 -4.00 3.76 12.41
C GLY A 64 -4.06 5.16 11.77
N ARG A 65 -4.58 5.28 10.53
CA ARG A 65 -4.56 6.53 9.78
C ARG A 65 -5.67 7.51 10.17
N HIS A 66 -6.91 7.05 10.23
CA HIS A 66 -8.08 7.88 10.51
C HIS A 66 -8.61 7.67 11.92
N ILE A 67 -8.35 6.51 12.47
CA ILE A 67 -8.68 6.14 13.84
C ILE A 67 -7.44 5.56 14.52
N PRO A 68 -7.22 5.81 15.81
CA PRO A 68 -6.14 5.19 16.57
C PRO A 68 -6.29 3.66 16.57
N VAL A 69 -5.16 2.98 16.40
CA VAL A 69 -5.08 1.51 16.38
C VAL A 69 -3.90 1.07 17.24
N ALA A 70 -4.04 -0.03 17.95
CA ALA A 70 -2.94 -0.61 18.68
C ALA A 70 -1.77 -0.97 17.74
N PRO A 71 -0.52 -0.63 18.08
CA PRO A 71 0.64 -0.92 17.21
C PRO A 71 0.77 -2.39 16.83
N GLY A 72 0.39 -3.30 17.73
CA GLY A 72 0.36 -4.75 17.46
C GLY A 72 -0.60 -5.12 16.32
N THR A 73 -1.81 -4.58 16.33
CA THR A 73 -2.80 -4.79 15.26
C THR A 73 -2.28 -4.32 13.90
N MET A 74 -1.65 -3.16 13.87
CA MET A 74 -1.06 -2.61 12.65
C MET A 74 0.09 -3.49 12.13
N ARG A 75 0.97 -3.97 13.02
CA ARG A 75 2.07 -4.87 12.65
C ARG A 75 1.58 -6.20 12.13
N HIS A 76 0.53 -6.78 12.73
CA HIS A 76 -0.08 -8.00 12.22
C HIS A 76 -0.63 -7.80 10.81
N ALA A 77 -1.34 -6.70 10.55
CA ALA A 77 -1.84 -6.40 9.22
C ALA A 77 -0.72 -6.28 8.18
N PHE A 78 0.43 -5.68 8.52
CA PHE A 78 1.59 -5.61 7.63
C PHE A 78 2.18 -6.99 7.33
N THR A 79 2.30 -7.83 8.35
CA THR A 79 2.78 -9.21 8.19
C THR A 79 1.82 -10.04 7.34
N ASP A 80 0.52 -9.93 7.57
CA ASP A 80 -0.49 -10.66 6.80
C ASP A 80 -0.49 -10.24 5.33
N LEU A 81 -0.33 -8.93 5.04
CA LEU A 81 -0.17 -8.44 3.67
C LEU A 81 1.13 -8.95 3.03
N ALA A 82 2.23 -8.92 3.76
CA ALA A 82 3.50 -9.45 3.28
C ALA A 82 3.39 -10.95 2.95
N ASN A 83 2.65 -11.71 3.76
CA ASN A 83 2.43 -13.16 3.55
C ASN A 83 1.59 -13.48 2.31
N LEU A 84 0.87 -12.52 1.73
CA LEU A 84 0.20 -12.69 0.44
C LEU A 84 1.16 -12.64 -0.75
N VAL A 85 2.36 -12.10 -0.55
CA VAL A 85 3.39 -12.05 -1.59
C VAL A 85 3.98 -13.45 -1.80
N PRO A 86 4.08 -13.96 -3.04
CA PRO A 86 4.70 -15.25 -3.33
C PRO A 86 6.14 -15.37 -2.81
N ASP A 87 6.59 -16.60 -2.55
CA ASP A 87 7.93 -16.86 -2.01
C ASP A 87 9.02 -17.04 -3.09
N ASP A 88 8.63 -17.07 -4.36
CA ASP A 88 9.48 -17.39 -5.53
C ASP A 88 9.60 -16.20 -6.51
N LEU A 89 9.49 -14.97 -6.02
CA LEU A 89 9.62 -13.80 -6.87
C LEU A 89 11.07 -13.56 -7.29
N PRO A 90 11.31 -13.16 -8.56
CA PRO A 90 12.63 -12.78 -9.03
C PRO A 90 13.19 -11.58 -8.24
N GLU A 91 14.39 -11.72 -7.70
CA GLU A 91 15.11 -10.66 -7.00
C GLU A 91 16.05 -9.86 -7.94
N PRO A 92 16.39 -8.63 -7.63
CA PRO A 92 15.97 -7.83 -6.49
C PRO A 92 14.51 -7.36 -6.58
N ILE A 93 13.86 -7.18 -5.42
CA ILE A 93 12.49 -6.70 -5.30
C ILE A 93 12.50 -5.23 -4.92
N LEU A 94 11.65 -4.43 -5.58
CA LEU A 94 11.39 -3.05 -5.23
C LEU A 94 9.95 -2.89 -4.77
N VAL A 95 9.76 -2.41 -3.55
CA VAL A 95 8.46 -2.00 -3.02
C VAL A 95 8.30 -0.49 -3.22
N ILE A 96 7.22 -0.07 -3.84
CA ILE A 96 6.89 1.35 -4.01
C ILE A 96 5.69 1.72 -3.16
N GLY A 97 5.89 2.63 -2.21
CA GLY A 97 4.84 3.24 -1.42
C GLY A 97 4.27 4.48 -2.12
N MET A 98 2.96 4.51 -2.30
CA MET A 98 2.31 5.64 -2.94
C MET A 98 2.08 6.78 -1.95
N ALA A 99 2.60 7.95 -2.26
CA ALA A 99 2.41 9.15 -1.45
C ALA A 99 0.93 9.56 -1.40
N GLU A 100 0.51 10.07 -0.29
CA GLU A 100 1.25 10.22 0.98
C GLU A 100 0.77 9.18 1.98
N THR A 101 -0.33 8.53 1.63
CA THR A 101 -1.13 7.72 2.53
C THR A 101 -0.53 6.34 2.77
N ALA A 102 0.18 5.80 1.80
CA ALA A 102 0.72 4.46 1.86
C ALA A 102 2.16 4.39 2.39
N VAL A 103 2.79 5.52 2.74
CA VAL A 103 4.18 5.53 3.22
C VAL A 103 4.38 4.64 4.46
N GLY A 104 3.49 4.76 5.45
CA GLY A 104 3.57 3.92 6.66
C GLY A 104 3.22 2.45 6.38
N LEU A 105 2.24 2.21 5.51
CA LEU A 105 1.84 0.86 5.10
C LEU A 105 2.98 0.17 4.34
N SER A 106 3.53 0.83 3.33
CA SER A 106 4.62 0.27 2.52
C SER A 106 5.88 -0.02 3.33
N ALA A 107 6.23 0.87 4.27
CA ALA A 107 7.35 0.65 5.17
C ALA A 107 7.14 -0.58 6.07
N GLY A 108 5.93 -0.74 6.61
CA GLY A 108 5.60 -1.89 7.45
C GLY A 108 5.58 -3.21 6.68
N VAL A 109 4.99 -3.22 5.48
CA VAL A 109 4.99 -4.40 4.60
C VAL A 109 6.40 -4.73 4.13
N HIS A 110 7.19 -3.74 3.73
CA HIS A 110 8.59 -3.92 3.36
C HIS A 110 9.39 -4.55 4.50
N GLN A 111 9.28 -4.04 5.72
CA GLN A 111 9.94 -4.61 6.89
C GLN A 111 9.55 -6.07 7.12
N ALA A 112 8.28 -6.41 6.97
CA ALA A 112 7.81 -7.79 7.07
C ALA A 112 8.33 -8.68 5.94
N LEU A 113 8.43 -8.16 4.70
CA LEU A 113 8.98 -8.87 3.56
C LEU A 113 10.47 -9.20 3.70
N GLN A 114 11.22 -8.37 4.41
CA GLN A 114 12.67 -8.58 4.59
C GLN A 114 13.03 -9.88 5.32
N THR A 115 12.09 -10.53 5.99
CA THR A 115 12.28 -11.87 6.56
C THR A 115 12.49 -12.94 5.48
N ARG A 116 11.90 -12.74 4.29
CA ARG A 116 11.98 -13.66 3.13
C ARG A 116 12.85 -13.11 2.01
N TYR A 117 12.86 -11.81 1.85
CA TYR A 117 13.60 -11.05 0.85
C TYR A 117 14.48 -9.98 1.51
N PRO A 118 15.62 -10.39 2.10
CA PRO A 118 16.46 -9.48 2.91
C PRO A 118 16.96 -8.25 2.16
N ASN A 119 17.11 -8.36 0.84
CA ASN A 119 17.61 -7.30 -0.03
C ASN A 119 16.47 -6.52 -0.74
N ALA A 120 15.22 -6.70 -0.32
CA ALA A 120 14.12 -5.90 -0.86
C ALA A 120 14.37 -4.42 -0.59
N LEU A 121 14.12 -3.59 -1.60
CA LEU A 121 14.28 -2.14 -1.54
C LEU A 121 12.92 -1.49 -1.32
N LEU A 122 12.91 -0.32 -0.67
CA LEU A 122 11.72 0.51 -0.50
C LEU A 122 11.96 1.88 -1.12
N LEU A 123 11.01 2.32 -1.93
CA LEU A 123 10.94 3.66 -2.46
C LEU A 123 9.55 4.25 -2.21
N ASN A 124 9.48 5.53 -1.90
CA ASN A 124 8.20 6.22 -1.81
C ASN A 124 8.09 7.24 -2.93
N SER A 125 6.92 7.32 -3.56
CA SER A 125 6.62 8.41 -4.45
C SER A 125 6.39 9.71 -3.66
N THR A 126 6.41 10.84 -4.34
CA THR A 126 5.97 12.13 -3.79
C THR A 126 5.05 12.83 -4.79
N ARG A 127 4.20 13.71 -4.31
CA ARG A 127 3.34 14.56 -5.14
C ARG A 127 3.89 15.98 -5.29
N HIS A 128 4.97 16.28 -4.62
CA HIS A 128 5.61 17.59 -4.62
C HIS A 128 6.90 17.52 -5.41
N ALA A 129 7.02 18.39 -6.41
CA ALA A 129 8.31 18.59 -7.09
C ALA A 129 9.32 19.12 -6.06
N GLN A 130 10.48 18.50 -6.00
CA GLN A 130 11.59 19.04 -5.22
C GLN A 130 12.17 20.21 -5.98
N HIS A 131 11.95 21.41 -5.47
CA HIS A 131 12.60 22.63 -5.95
C HIS A 131 13.89 22.83 -5.16
N ASP A 132 15.00 22.48 -5.74
CA ASP A 132 16.30 22.82 -5.15
C ASP A 132 16.52 24.32 -5.30
N GLY A 133 16.33 25.06 -4.21
CA GLY A 133 16.63 26.49 -4.15
C GLY A 133 18.12 26.81 -4.26
N ASN A 134 18.99 25.81 -4.34
CA ASN A 134 20.40 25.91 -4.59
C ASN A 134 20.76 25.10 -5.87
N HIS A 135 21.50 25.72 -6.77
CA HIS A 135 22.07 25.12 -7.96
C HIS A 135 23.16 24.05 -7.66
N ASP A 136 23.01 23.29 -6.59
CA ASP A 136 23.92 22.20 -6.31
C ASP A 136 23.67 21.04 -7.28
N LYS A 137 24.73 20.59 -7.93
CA LYS A 137 24.75 19.52 -8.95
C LYS A 137 24.35 18.13 -8.45
N ASN A 138 23.83 18.04 -7.23
CA ASN A 138 23.28 16.84 -6.58
C ASN A 138 21.74 16.87 -6.52
N SER A 139 21.08 17.69 -7.34
CA SER A 139 19.62 17.66 -7.44
C SER A 139 19.16 16.23 -7.75
N HIS A 140 18.26 15.72 -6.93
CA HIS A 140 17.65 14.40 -7.13
C HIS A 140 16.96 14.38 -8.50
N SER A 141 17.57 13.73 -9.47
CA SER A 141 16.98 13.60 -10.80
C SER A 141 15.71 12.78 -10.72
N LEU A 142 14.68 13.20 -11.43
CA LEU A 142 13.45 12.45 -11.57
C LEU A 142 13.73 11.11 -12.27
N LEU A 143 13.35 9.99 -11.64
CA LEU A 143 13.49 8.67 -12.23
C LEU A 143 12.31 8.36 -13.15
N THR A 144 11.09 8.56 -12.66
CA THR A 144 9.86 8.32 -13.41
C THR A 144 8.67 9.04 -12.77
N THR A 145 7.57 9.08 -13.51
CA THR A 145 6.29 9.58 -13.04
C THR A 145 5.18 8.60 -13.42
N PHE A 146 4.12 8.57 -12.65
CA PHE A 146 2.88 7.90 -13.00
C PHE A 146 1.68 8.69 -12.50
N SER A 147 0.51 8.40 -13.02
CA SER A 147 -0.73 9.09 -12.67
C SER A 147 -1.72 8.14 -12.04
N GLU A 148 -2.49 8.67 -11.10
CA GLU A 148 -3.58 8.00 -10.40
C GLU A 148 -4.85 8.85 -10.53
N ASP A 149 -5.95 8.26 -11.00
CA ASP A 149 -7.18 9.01 -11.33
C ASP A 149 -8.01 9.42 -10.11
N HIS A 150 -7.70 8.92 -8.92
CA HIS A 150 -8.57 9.07 -7.74
C HIS A 150 -8.15 10.19 -6.78
N SER A 151 -7.11 10.93 -7.09
CA SER A 151 -6.51 11.93 -6.21
C SER A 151 -6.66 13.35 -6.73
N HIS A 152 -6.66 14.35 -5.82
CA HIS A 152 -6.60 15.77 -6.17
C HIS A 152 -5.28 16.17 -6.83
N ALA A 153 -4.20 15.44 -6.55
CA ALA A 153 -2.91 15.55 -7.21
C ALA A 153 -2.63 14.19 -7.84
N SER A 154 -3.05 14.03 -9.09
CA SER A 154 -3.00 12.75 -9.80
C SER A 154 -1.59 12.29 -10.10
N GLN A 155 -0.61 13.19 -10.17
CA GLN A 155 0.76 12.88 -10.54
C GLN A 155 1.59 12.45 -9.33
N HIS A 156 2.26 11.33 -9.47
CA HIS A 156 3.28 10.83 -8.55
C HIS A 156 4.66 10.95 -9.19
N LEU A 157 5.61 11.41 -8.41
CA LEU A 157 7.01 11.58 -8.80
C LEU A 157 7.86 10.58 -8.03
N ILE A 158 8.78 9.92 -8.70
CA ILE A 158 9.80 9.06 -8.10
C ILE A 158 11.16 9.61 -8.48
N TYR A 159 11.97 9.90 -7.47
CA TYR A 159 13.30 10.45 -7.63
C TYR A 159 14.37 9.37 -7.53
N GLN A 160 15.49 9.61 -8.19
CA GLN A 160 16.67 8.76 -8.10
C GLN A 160 17.26 8.82 -6.70
N SER A 161 17.93 7.74 -6.29
CA SER A 161 18.75 7.77 -5.09
C SER A 161 20.02 8.58 -5.35
N ALA A 162 20.41 9.40 -4.39
CA ALA A 162 21.70 10.10 -4.42
C ALA A 162 22.87 9.11 -4.24
N ASP A 163 22.65 7.99 -3.56
CA ASP A 163 23.64 6.93 -3.43
C ASP A 163 23.68 6.07 -4.68
N LYS A 164 24.86 6.02 -5.32
CA LYS A 164 25.06 5.29 -6.58
C LYS A 164 24.85 3.77 -6.46
N VAL A 165 25.17 3.19 -5.30
CA VAL A 165 24.99 1.75 -5.07
C VAL A 165 23.51 1.42 -5.00
N THR A 166 22.78 2.17 -4.20
CA THR A 166 21.31 2.06 -4.09
C THR A 166 20.64 2.29 -5.43
N GLN A 167 21.06 3.32 -6.19
CA GLN A 167 20.51 3.60 -7.51
C GLN A 167 20.74 2.44 -8.50
N ALA A 168 21.90 1.83 -8.49
CA ALA A 168 22.20 0.66 -9.32
C ALA A 168 21.31 -0.54 -8.93
N GLN A 169 21.08 -0.77 -7.64
CA GLN A 169 20.19 -1.82 -7.15
C GLN A 169 18.73 -1.57 -7.55
N LEU A 170 18.26 -0.32 -7.45
CA LEU A 170 16.90 0.06 -7.89
C LEU A 170 16.70 -0.26 -9.38
N LEU A 171 17.67 0.11 -10.23
CA LEU A 171 17.61 -0.15 -11.68
C LEU A 171 17.74 -1.64 -12.03
N ALA A 172 18.35 -2.44 -11.17
CA ALA A 172 18.48 -3.89 -11.34
C ALA A 172 17.25 -4.67 -10.87
N SER A 173 16.24 -4.01 -10.29
CA SER A 173 15.04 -4.68 -9.75
C SER A 173 14.30 -5.44 -10.84
N LYS A 174 13.91 -6.67 -10.51
CA LYS A 174 13.18 -7.59 -11.40
C LYS A 174 11.71 -7.72 -11.05
N THR A 175 11.37 -7.43 -9.80
CA THR A 175 9.99 -7.47 -9.31
C THR A 175 9.63 -6.12 -8.68
N LEU A 176 8.44 -5.63 -9.02
CA LEU A 176 7.86 -4.42 -8.47
C LEU A 176 6.60 -4.77 -7.68
N ILE A 177 6.51 -4.29 -6.44
CA ILE A 177 5.32 -4.37 -5.57
C ILE A 177 4.83 -2.95 -5.31
N MET A 178 3.56 -2.68 -5.61
CA MET A 178 2.91 -1.38 -5.38
C MET A 178 1.66 -1.53 -4.52
#